data_26c18a8d76231075cae4ffde9f8e8179
#
_entry.id   26c18a8d76231075cae4ffde9f8e8179
#
_cell.length_a   1.000
_cell.length_b   1.000
_cell.length_c   1.000
_cell.angle_alpha   90.00
_cell.angle_beta   90.00
_cell.angle_gamma   90.00
#
_symmetry.space_group_name_H-M   'P 1'
#
loop_
_entity.id
_entity.type
_entity.pdbx_description
1 polymer ?
#
loop_
_entity_poly.entity_id
_entity_poly.type
_entity_poly.pdbx_seq_one_letter_code
_entity_poly.pdbx_strand_id
1 'polypeptide(L)'
;LYARRQTLYEHQAWARTYLGIQDLDETNADQLQTVLAVAAREAAHPDDLADTARMWLYERRIVIPGPRRVADWARVAFDATEADMAATIESGLGKVALKTAIDWSYASHHRMVGSHLEWLKTPPKRHAPSTMAETLEKIRALKVLGVHTWPLESLPLSKLQAYAAHVQMRRPSMTARIERQRQIVEIICFLRVTLLELTDMALMQASRRSQDLFRAAAERVQKGRSRSGGILLQQALKAKSVLQDDSKPWRDRVLEARALLDDIGEASTGSFASQVRRALSEDNRRVHAHLAGLIDIEFAGAVGDPGCEQWLAWQRLQASGLKEIPPEFDLPSVGAAWNMIVSDLDPQARYRAFEASTMMSLRKSLRRGSTWVGHSISFRSRESLLISESDWVGSKEQHHQILGLPCKAMSFLEPILAGLSVGLTALTEAASCGQVEIG
;
A
#
# COMPACT_ATOMS: atom_id res chain seq x y z
N LEU A 1 19.27 -23.08 -56.57
CA LEU A 1 18.07 -23.85 -57.01
C LEU A 1 16.83 -23.12 -56.45
N TYR A 2 16.24 -22.26 -57.30
CA TYR A 2 14.96 -21.60 -56.96
C TYR A 2 13.82 -22.59 -57.23
N ALA A 3 13.17 -23.09 -56.19
CA ALA A 3 11.95 -23.86 -56.35
C ALA A 3 10.88 -22.99 -57.04
N ARG A 4 10.17 -23.59 -58.05
CA ARG A 4 9.06 -22.89 -58.71
C ARG A 4 8.00 -22.55 -57.66
N ARG A 5 7.35 -21.38 -57.74
CA ARG A 5 6.29 -20.96 -56.84
C ARG A 5 5.22 -22.04 -56.62
N GLN A 6 4.84 -22.72 -57.69
CA GLN A 6 3.87 -23.81 -57.65
C GLN A 6 4.33 -24.97 -56.73
N THR A 7 5.59 -25.39 -56.79
CA THR A 7 6.16 -26.43 -55.92
C THR A 7 6.14 -26.02 -54.42
N LEU A 8 6.36 -24.73 -54.13
CA LEU A 8 6.25 -24.24 -52.76
C LEU A 8 4.81 -24.30 -52.25
N TYR A 9 3.82 -23.96 -53.07
CA TYR A 9 2.40 -24.07 -52.68
C TYR A 9 1.97 -25.52 -52.46
N GLU A 10 2.42 -26.44 -53.32
CA GLU A 10 2.15 -27.89 -53.19
C GLU A 10 2.76 -28.45 -51.90
N HIS A 11 4.00 -28.09 -51.59
CA HIS A 11 4.65 -28.49 -50.34
C HIS A 11 3.97 -27.88 -49.11
N GLN A 12 3.54 -26.64 -49.18
CA GLN A 12 2.77 -26.01 -48.08
C GLN A 12 1.43 -26.71 -47.87
N ALA A 13 0.70 -27.03 -48.93
CA ALA A 13 -0.57 -27.75 -48.83
C ALA A 13 -0.38 -29.14 -48.22
N TRP A 14 0.64 -29.88 -48.71
CA TRP A 14 1.00 -31.18 -48.12
C TRP A 14 1.37 -31.09 -46.64
N ALA A 15 2.21 -30.12 -46.27
CA ALA A 15 2.63 -29.92 -44.88
C ALA A 15 1.45 -29.56 -43.97
N ARG A 16 0.52 -28.72 -44.43
CA ARG A 16 -0.71 -28.40 -43.70
C ARG A 16 -1.55 -29.63 -43.44
N THR A 17 -1.78 -30.43 -44.47
CA THR A 17 -2.54 -31.68 -44.35
C THR A 17 -1.87 -32.67 -43.41
N TYR A 18 -0.54 -32.85 -43.53
CA TYR A 18 0.24 -33.72 -42.65
C TYR A 18 0.23 -33.30 -41.19
N LEU A 19 0.30 -32.00 -40.93
CA LEU A 19 0.30 -31.43 -39.57
C LEU A 19 -1.12 -31.22 -39.02
N GLY A 20 -2.15 -31.44 -39.81
CA GLY A 20 -3.54 -31.19 -39.41
C GLY A 20 -3.84 -29.70 -39.20
N ILE A 21 -3.16 -28.83 -39.97
CA ILE A 21 -3.35 -27.38 -39.88
C ILE A 21 -4.56 -26.98 -40.70
N GLN A 22 -5.52 -26.32 -40.05
CA GLN A 22 -6.76 -25.84 -40.67
C GLN A 22 -6.61 -24.41 -41.19
N ASP A 23 -7.37 -24.08 -42.23
CA ASP A 23 -7.52 -22.69 -42.64
C ASP A 23 -8.43 -21.95 -41.68
N LEU A 24 -8.23 -20.63 -41.58
CA LEU A 24 -9.07 -19.78 -40.75
C LEU A 24 -10.42 -19.58 -41.46
N ASP A 25 -11.45 -20.21 -40.94
CA ASP A 25 -12.84 -20.03 -41.34
C ASP A 25 -13.55 -18.90 -40.57
N GLU A 26 -14.77 -18.57 -40.91
CA GLU A 26 -15.58 -17.53 -40.28
C GLU A 26 -15.86 -17.86 -38.79
N THR A 27 -16.14 -19.13 -38.50
CA THR A 27 -16.44 -19.58 -37.13
C THR A 27 -15.25 -19.42 -36.21
N ASN A 28 -14.07 -19.81 -36.67
CA ASN A 28 -12.83 -19.64 -35.93
C ASN A 28 -12.45 -18.16 -35.81
N ALA A 29 -12.74 -17.33 -36.82
CA ALA A 29 -12.52 -15.89 -36.73
C ALA A 29 -13.41 -15.21 -35.68
N ASP A 30 -14.69 -15.58 -35.60
CA ASP A 30 -15.61 -15.06 -34.58
C ASP A 30 -15.23 -15.50 -33.16
N GLN A 31 -14.79 -16.77 -33.02
CA GLN A 31 -14.26 -17.26 -31.74
C GLN A 31 -13.01 -16.49 -31.32
N LEU A 32 -12.10 -16.25 -32.24
CA LEU A 32 -10.90 -15.45 -32.00
C LEU A 32 -11.27 -14.02 -31.57
N GLN A 33 -12.21 -13.38 -32.26
CA GLN A 33 -12.67 -12.04 -31.85
C GLN A 33 -13.25 -12.01 -30.43
N THR A 34 -14.03 -13.02 -30.07
CA THR A 34 -14.55 -13.18 -28.71
C THR A 34 -13.43 -13.29 -27.68
N VAL A 35 -12.41 -14.11 -27.96
CA VAL A 35 -11.23 -14.26 -27.09
C VAL A 35 -10.46 -12.94 -26.97
N LEU A 36 -10.24 -12.25 -28.08
CA LEU A 36 -9.57 -10.96 -28.10
C LEU A 36 -10.36 -9.88 -27.32
N ALA A 37 -11.68 -9.86 -27.42
CA ALA A 37 -12.52 -8.93 -26.66
C ALA A 37 -12.43 -9.17 -25.15
N VAL A 38 -12.34 -10.42 -24.71
CA VAL A 38 -12.11 -10.76 -23.29
C VAL A 38 -10.71 -10.35 -22.85
N ALA A 39 -9.69 -10.75 -23.63
CA ALA A 39 -8.30 -10.42 -23.33
C ALA A 39 -8.04 -8.90 -23.34
N ALA A 40 -8.72 -8.14 -24.18
CA ALA A 40 -8.59 -6.69 -24.28
C ALA A 40 -9.01 -5.95 -23.01
N ARG A 41 -9.81 -6.57 -22.14
CA ARG A 41 -10.18 -5.97 -20.84
C ARG A 41 -8.98 -5.84 -19.89
N GLU A 42 -7.98 -6.70 -20.03
CA GLU A 42 -6.78 -6.71 -19.18
C GLU A 42 -5.52 -6.21 -19.88
N ALA A 43 -5.45 -6.34 -21.22
CA ALA A 43 -4.29 -5.95 -22.01
C ALA A 43 -3.93 -4.47 -21.85
N ALA A 44 -2.65 -4.19 -21.64
CA ALA A 44 -2.11 -2.84 -21.55
C ALA A 44 -1.84 -2.23 -22.94
N HIS A 45 -1.51 -3.06 -23.94
CA HIS A 45 -1.14 -2.64 -25.28
C HIS A 45 -1.75 -3.56 -26.34
N PRO A 46 -2.06 -3.08 -27.58
CA PRO A 46 -2.53 -3.94 -28.66
C PRO A 46 -1.59 -5.09 -29.02
N ASP A 47 -0.28 -4.93 -28.80
CA ASP A 47 0.69 -5.99 -29.08
C ASP A 47 0.48 -7.23 -28.22
N ASP A 48 0.05 -7.06 -26.96
CA ASP A 48 -0.28 -8.16 -26.05
C ASP A 48 -1.41 -9.03 -26.64
N LEU A 49 -2.39 -8.36 -27.28
CA LEU A 49 -3.49 -9.03 -27.97
C LEU A 49 -3.05 -9.73 -29.26
N ALA A 50 -2.08 -9.15 -29.95
CA ALA A 50 -1.53 -9.79 -31.15
C ALA A 50 -0.81 -11.10 -30.78
N ASP A 51 -0.11 -11.15 -29.67
CA ASP A 51 0.51 -12.37 -29.17
C ASP A 51 -0.53 -13.39 -28.68
N THR A 52 -1.56 -12.93 -27.98
CA THR A 52 -2.72 -13.76 -27.60
C THR A 52 -3.38 -14.39 -28.82
N ALA A 53 -3.59 -13.61 -29.91
CA ALA A 53 -4.15 -14.12 -31.14
C ALA A 53 -3.27 -15.21 -31.80
N ARG A 54 -1.95 -14.97 -31.83
CA ARG A 54 -0.99 -15.95 -32.37
C ARG A 54 -1.00 -17.25 -31.58
N MET A 55 -0.98 -17.15 -30.24
CA MET A 55 -1.02 -18.33 -29.36
C MET A 55 -2.31 -19.13 -29.57
N TRP A 56 -3.46 -18.45 -29.56
CA TRP A 56 -4.76 -19.09 -29.76
C TRP A 56 -4.86 -19.84 -31.09
N LEU A 57 -4.37 -19.23 -32.18
CA LEU A 57 -4.34 -19.86 -33.52
C LEU A 57 -3.38 -21.05 -33.55
N TYR A 58 -2.21 -20.91 -32.94
CA TYR A 58 -1.20 -21.96 -32.83
C TYR A 58 -1.71 -23.19 -32.08
N GLU A 59 -2.30 -23.01 -30.94
CA GLU A 59 -2.84 -24.09 -30.09
C GLU A 59 -3.94 -24.89 -30.79
N ARG A 60 -4.74 -24.22 -31.64
CA ARG A 60 -5.81 -24.85 -32.43
C ARG A 60 -5.36 -25.36 -33.78
N ARG A 61 -4.08 -25.24 -34.07
CA ARG A 61 -3.52 -25.63 -35.39
C ARG A 61 -4.20 -24.91 -36.54
N ILE A 62 -4.50 -23.63 -36.38
CA ILE A 62 -5.07 -22.78 -37.42
C ILE A 62 -3.94 -21.98 -38.07
N VAL A 63 -3.99 -21.80 -39.38
CA VAL A 63 -3.00 -20.99 -40.12
C VAL A 63 -2.94 -19.58 -39.53
N ILE A 64 -1.74 -19.18 -39.07
CA ILE A 64 -1.52 -17.83 -38.56
C ILE A 64 -1.42 -16.88 -39.76
N PRO A 65 -2.31 -15.87 -39.86
CA PRO A 65 -2.25 -14.89 -40.93
C PRO A 65 -1.00 -14.02 -40.86
N GLY A 66 -0.77 -13.23 -41.89
CA GLY A 66 0.34 -12.29 -41.90
C GLY A 66 0.30 -11.30 -40.73
N PRO A 67 1.46 -10.84 -40.26
CA PRO A 67 1.59 -10.02 -39.03
C PRO A 67 0.68 -8.80 -39.01
N ARG A 68 0.48 -8.16 -40.17
CA ARG A 68 -0.42 -7.01 -40.30
C ARG A 68 -1.86 -7.33 -39.91
N ARG A 69 -2.40 -8.45 -40.42
CA ARG A 69 -3.78 -8.85 -40.18
C ARG A 69 -4.04 -9.15 -38.70
N VAL A 70 -3.06 -9.81 -38.06
CA VAL A 70 -3.13 -10.08 -36.62
C VAL A 70 -3.08 -8.79 -35.83
N ALA A 71 -2.19 -7.85 -36.16
CA ALA A 71 -2.11 -6.55 -35.53
C ALA A 71 -3.38 -5.69 -35.72
N ASP A 72 -4.02 -5.78 -36.89
CA ASP A 72 -5.28 -5.08 -37.16
C ASP A 72 -6.41 -5.63 -36.28
N TRP A 73 -6.54 -6.94 -36.13
CA TRP A 73 -7.53 -7.54 -35.21
C TRP A 73 -7.28 -7.14 -33.76
N ALA A 74 -6.04 -7.20 -33.33
CA ALA A 74 -5.66 -6.78 -32.00
C ALA A 74 -6.03 -5.32 -31.73
N ARG A 75 -5.75 -4.44 -32.71
CA ARG A 75 -6.09 -3.01 -32.59
C ARG A 75 -7.60 -2.78 -32.55
N VAL A 76 -8.36 -3.42 -33.44
CA VAL A 76 -9.83 -3.29 -33.45
C VAL A 76 -10.44 -3.72 -32.11
N ALA A 77 -10.00 -4.86 -31.56
CA ALA A 77 -10.47 -5.31 -30.25
C ALA A 77 -10.07 -4.36 -29.12
N PHE A 78 -8.85 -3.81 -29.18
CA PHE A 78 -8.36 -2.84 -28.20
C PHE A 78 -9.15 -1.53 -28.23
N ASP A 79 -9.34 -0.95 -29.45
CA ASP A 79 -10.05 0.30 -29.65
C ASP A 79 -11.55 0.17 -29.26
N ALA A 80 -12.18 -0.97 -29.54
CA ALA A 80 -13.53 -1.27 -29.09
C ALA A 80 -13.63 -1.27 -27.56
N THR A 81 -12.67 -1.90 -26.89
CA THR A 81 -12.61 -1.91 -25.40
C THR A 81 -12.36 -0.51 -24.84
N GLU A 82 -11.52 0.31 -25.46
CA GLU A 82 -11.32 1.72 -25.09
C GLU A 82 -12.63 2.52 -25.19
N ALA A 83 -13.39 2.33 -26.26
CA ALA A 83 -14.68 2.98 -26.46
C ALA A 83 -15.71 2.55 -25.40
N ASP A 84 -15.78 1.27 -25.06
CA ASP A 84 -16.64 0.74 -24.00
C ASP A 84 -16.24 1.30 -22.62
N MET A 85 -14.95 1.39 -22.34
CA MET A 85 -14.44 2.01 -21.12
C MET A 85 -14.81 3.48 -21.04
N ALA A 86 -14.64 4.24 -22.13
CA ALA A 86 -15.02 5.65 -22.18
C ALA A 86 -16.52 5.83 -21.92
N ALA A 87 -17.37 5.00 -22.55
CA ALA A 87 -18.82 5.00 -22.35
C ALA A 87 -19.20 4.65 -20.89
N THR A 88 -18.55 3.65 -20.31
CA THR A 88 -18.73 3.26 -18.89
C THR A 88 -18.36 4.40 -17.94
N ILE A 89 -17.22 5.03 -18.17
CA ILE A 89 -16.76 6.17 -17.39
C ILE A 89 -17.76 7.35 -17.55
N GLU A 90 -18.17 7.66 -18.78
CA GLU A 90 -19.09 8.77 -19.05
C GLU A 90 -20.46 8.53 -18.43
N SER A 91 -20.99 7.31 -18.48
CA SER A 91 -22.26 6.95 -17.85
C SER A 91 -22.18 6.96 -16.32
N GLY A 92 -21.07 6.49 -15.75
CA GLY A 92 -20.88 6.40 -14.30
C GLY A 92 -20.61 7.75 -13.64
N LEU A 93 -19.80 8.61 -14.25
CA LEU A 93 -19.48 9.93 -13.70
C LEU A 93 -20.52 10.99 -14.07
N GLY A 94 -21.15 10.87 -15.23
CA GLY A 94 -21.97 11.89 -15.84
C GLY A 94 -21.16 13.01 -16.51
N LYS A 95 -21.75 13.65 -17.51
CA LYS A 95 -21.08 14.66 -18.36
C LYS A 95 -20.52 15.85 -17.60
N VAL A 96 -21.21 16.30 -16.55
CA VAL A 96 -20.79 17.47 -15.76
C VAL A 96 -19.53 17.17 -14.94
N ALA A 97 -19.52 16.07 -14.18
CA ALA A 97 -18.37 15.69 -13.36
C ALA A 97 -17.15 15.37 -14.24
N LEU A 98 -17.36 14.69 -15.37
CA LEU A 98 -16.32 14.40 -16.34
C LEU A 98 -15.70 15.68 -16.92
N LYS A 99 -16.52 16.63 -17.34
CA LYS A 99 -16.05 17.94 -17.84
C LYS A 99 -15.26 18.66 -16.74
N THR A 100 -15.81 18.73 -15.53
CA THR A 100 -15.13 19.37 -14.39
C THR A 100 -13.77 18.75 -14.12
N ALA A 101 -13.65 17.41 -14.14
CA ALA A 101 -12.39 16.71 -13.91
C ALA A 101 -11.33 17.04 -14.98
N ILE A 102 -11.75 17.07 -16.25
CA ILE A 102 -10.85 17.39 -17.36
C ILE A 102 -10.44 18.86 -17.33
N ASP A 103 -11.39 19.77 -17.18
CA ASP A 103 -11.12 21.22 -17.11
C ASP A 103 -10.21 21.56 -15.93
N TRP A 104 -10.47 20.96 -14.76
CA TRP A 104 -9.61 21.10 -13.59
C TRP A 104 -8.18 20.60 -13.85
N SER A 105 -8.02 19.48 -14.54
CA SER A 105 -6.70 18.91 -14.84
C SER A 105 -5.83 19.88 -15.63
N TYR A 106 -6.40 20.64 -16.56
CA TYR A 106 -5.67 21.60 -17.40
C TYR A 106 -5.66 23.01 -16.83
N ALA A 107 -6.44 23.32 -15.81
CA ALA A 107 -6.43 24.63 -15.16
C ALA A 107 -5.08 24.91 -14.50
N SER A 108 -4.71 26.20 -14.46
CA SER A 108 -3.47 26.64 -13.82
C SER A 108 -3.49 26.38 -12.32
N HIS A 109 -2.42 25.80 -11.80
CA HIS A 109 -2.25 25.61 -10.37
C HIS A 109 -1.79 26.89 -9.69
N HIS A 110 -2.38 27.22 -8.53
CA HIS A 110 -2.17 28.53 -7.86
C HIS A 110 -0.77 28.72 -7.24
N ARG A 111 -0.01 27.66 -7.01
CA ARG A 111 1.31 27.70 -6.33
C ARG A 111 2.49 27.37 -7.23
N MET A 112 2.28 26.98 -8.47
CA MET A 112 3.35 26.64 -9.39
C MET A 112 3.02 27.07 -10.82
N VAL A 113 4.06 27.26 -11.62
CA VAL A 113 3.88 27.50 -13.05
C VAL A 113 3.53 26.16 -13.70
N GLY A 114 2.27 26.04 -14.16
CA GLY A 114 1.77 24.86 -14.83
C GLY A 114 0.35 24.48 -14.42
N SER A 115 -0.14 23.40 -14.96
CA SER A 115 -1.48 22.87 -14.72
C SER A 115 -1.53 21.99 -13.46
N HIS A 116 -2.77 21.70 -12.96
CA HIS A 116 -2.93 20.71 -11.89
C HIS A 116 -2.40 19.34 -12.31
N LEU A 117 -2.47 18.99 -13.59
CA LEU A 117 -1.91 17.76 -14.11
C LEU A 117 -0.40 17.69 -13.92
N GLU A 118 0.33 18.78 -14.19
CA GLU A 118 1.78 18.86 -13.93
C GLU A 118 2.11 18.80 -12.45
N TRP A 119 1.33 19.48 -11.63
CA TRP A 119 1.47 19.44 -10.19
C TRP A 119 1.30 18.01 -9.63
N LEU A 120 0.29 17.27 -10.08
CA LEU A 120 0.08 15.89 -9.67
C LEU A 120 1.24 14.98 -10.09
N LYS A 121 1.78 15.15 -11.29
CA LYS A 121 2.91 14.36 -11.81
C LYS A 121 4.22 14.57 -11.07
N THR A 122 4.36 15.67 -10.33
CA THR A 122 5.60 15.96 -9.61
C THR A 122 5.66 15.11 -8.35
N PRO A 123 6.54 14.10 -8.26
CA PRO A 123 6.65 13.27 -7.07
C PRO A 123 7.25 14.07 -5.92
N PRO A 124 6.89 13.78 -4.68
CA PRO A 124 7.51 14.38 -3.52
C PRO A 124 8.99 13.99 -3.43
N LYS A 125 9.87 15.00 -3.36
CA LYS A 125 11.34 14.82 -3.50
C LYS A 125 12.03 14.18 -2.30
N ARG A 126 11.43 14.18 -1.10
CA ARG A 126 12.04 13.69 0.17
C ARG A 126 10.97 13.21 1.15
N HIS A 127 11.38 12.44 2.16
CA HIS A 127 10.52 12.01 3.26
C HIS A 127 10.53 13.02 4.42
N ALA A 128 10.28 14.31 4.13
CA ALA A 128 10.21 15.36 5.12
C ALA A 128 8.76 15.66 5.54
N PRO A 129 8.51 16.28 6.70
CA PRO A 129 7.15 16.69 7.10
C PRO A 129 6.46 17.62 6.09
N SER A 130 7.22 18.50 5.43
CA SER A 130 6.73 19.37 4.35
C SER A 130 6.25 18.58 3.13
N THR A 131 6.95 17.52 2.80
CA THR A 131 6.60 16.63 1.68
C THR A 131 5.32 15.84 1.97
N MET A 132 5.13 15.42 3.22
CA MET A 132 3.89 14.79 3.66
C MET A 132 2.71 15.76 3.54
N ALA A 133 2.89 17.03 3.93
CA ALA A 133 1.86 18.06 3.78
C ALA A 133 1.47 18.28 2.31
N GLU A 134 2.44 18.30 1.39
CA GLU A 134 2.19 18.36 -0.06
C GLU A 134 1.43 17.14 -0.57
N THR A 135 1.83 15.94 -0.15
CA THR A 135 1.12 14.69 -0.52
C THR A 135 -0.34 14.74 -0.07
N LEU A 136 -0.59 15.17 1.17
CA LEU A 136 -1.95 15.32 1.72
C LEU A 136 -2.75 16.41 1.01
N GLU A 137 -2.12 17.51 0.60
CA GLU A 137 -2.76 18.56 -0.20
C GLU A 137 -3.26 18.00 -1.55
N LYS A 138 -2.44 17.19 -2.23
CA LYS A 138 -2.84 16.50 -3.47
C LYS A 138 -4.02 15.56 -3.25
N ILE A 139 -3.98 14.76 -2.18
CA ILE A 139 -5.09 13.86 -1.81
C ILE A 139 -6.37 14.66 -1.57
N ARG A 140 -6.32 15.77 -0.82
CA ARG A 140 -7.48 16.64 -0.57
C ARG A 140 -8.06 17.21 -1.88
N ALA A 141 -7.20 17.70 -2.77
CA ALA A 141 -7.63 18.24 -4.05
C ALA A 141 -8.36 17.18 -4.89
N LEU A 142 -7.84 15.94 -4.94
CA LEU A 142 -8.49 14.84 -5.65
C LEU A 142 -9.80 14.40 -4.97
N LYS A 143 -9.87 14.43 -3.63
CA LYS A 143 -11.10 14.15 -2.89
C LYS A 143 -12.16 15.24 -3.12
N VAL A 144 -11.79 16.52 -3.13
CA VAL A 144 -12.70 17.63 -3.45
C VAL A 144 -13.24 17.49 -4.88
N LEU A 145 -12.42 17.01 -5.82
CA LEU A 145 -12.85 16.70 -7.18
C LEU A 145 -13.79 15.48 -7.25
N GLY A 146 -13.93 14.72 -6.17
CA GLY A 146 -14.80 13.54 -6.09
C GLY A 146 -14.16 12.24 -6.58
N VAL A 147 -12.86 12.21 -6.87
CA VAL A 147 -12.16 11.04 -7.45
C VAL A 147 -12.37 9.76 -6.63
N HIS A 148 -12.52 9.89 -5.31
CA HIS A 148 -12.73 8.77 -4.39
C HIS A 148 -14.10 8.08 -4.55
N THR A 149 -15.09 8.77 -5.09
CA THR A 149 -16.47 8.25 -5.27
C THR A 149 -16.76 7.74 -6.67
N TRP A 150 -15.79 7.83 -7.60
CA TRP A 150 -16.03 7.41 -8.98
C TRP A 150 -16.16 5.88 -9.09
N PRO A 151 -17.20 5.38 -9.77
CA PRO A 151 -17.49 3.95 -9.90
C PRO A 151 -16.57 3.30 -10.95
N LEU A 152 -15.30 3.10 -10.57
CA LEU A 152 -14.27 2.52 -11.43
C LEU A 152 -13.84 1.11 -10.98
N GLU A 153 -14.58 0.50 -10.05
CA GLU A 153 -14.26 -0.81 -9.47
C GLU A 153 -14.36 -1.96 -10.49
N SER A 154 -15.14 -1.77 -11.56
CA SER A 154 -15.27 -2.74 -12.65
C SER A 154 -14.05 -2.81 -13.56
N LEU A 155 -13.14 -1.82 -13.47
CA LEU A 155 -11.94 -1.77 -14.30
C LEU A 155 -10.76 -2.39 -13.56
N PRO A 156 -10.04 -3.34 -14.20
CA PRO A 156 -8.84 -3.95 -13.60
C PRO A 156 -7.79 -2.88 -13.26
N LEU A 157 -7.17 -3.03 -12.07
CA LEU A 157 -6.16 -2.06 -11.60
C LEU A 157 -4.97 -1.97 -12.58
N SER A 158 -4.55 -3.08 -13.17
CA SER A 158 -3.49 -3.13 -14.19
C SER A 158 -3.80 -2.23 -15.38
N LYS A 159 -5.05 -2.27 -15.85
CA LYS A 159 -5.54 -1.43 -16.94
C LYS A 159 -5.54 0.06 -16.56
N LEU A 160 -6.07 0.39 -15.37
CA LEU A 160 -6.03 1.75 -14.84
C LEU A 160 -4.60 2.30 -14.78
N GLN A 161 -3.66 1.49 -14.29
CA GLN A 161 -2.24 1.86 -14.19
C GLN A 161 -1.59 2.05 -15.56
N ALA A 162 -1.91 1.21 -16.55
CA ALA A 162 -1.39 1.35 -17.91
C ALA A 162 -1.81 2.69 -18.53
N TYR A 163 -3.08 3.08 -18.43
CA TYR A 163 -3.55 4.38 -18.93
C TYR A 163 -3.00 5.55 -18.13
N ALA A 164 -2.88 5.42 -16.83
CA ALA A 164 -2.25 6.44 -15.97
C ALA A 164 -0.78 6.67 -16.36
N ALA A 165 -0.03 5.62 -16.69
CA ALA A 165 1.35 5.71 -17.14
C ALA A 165 1.49 6.50 -18.44
N HIS A 166 0.55 6.38 -19.38
CA HIS A 166 0.56 7.19 -20.60
C HIS A 166 0.49 8.70 -20.29
N VAL A 167 -0.41 9.08 -19.38
CA VAL A 167 -0.52 10.48 -18.93
C VAL A 167 0.76 10.92 -18.22
N GLN A 168 1.31 10.08 -17.34
CA GLN A 168 2.53 10.38 -16.59
C GLN A 168 3.73 10.71 -17.51
N MET A 169 3.86 9.99 -18.62
CA MET A 169 4.97 10.15 -19.57
C MET A 169 4.82 11.34 -20.52
N ARG A 170 3.58 11.70 -20.87
CA ARG A 170 3.32 12.77 -21.85
C ARG A 170 3.28 14.14 -21.20
N ARG A 171 3.59 15.19 -21.96
CA ARG A 171 3.33 16.58 -21.54
C ARG A 171 1.83 16.86 -21.56
N PRO A 172 1.29 17.71 -20.67
CA PRO A 172 -0.15 18.04 -20.65
C PRO A 172 -0.69 18.54 -22.00
N SER A 173 0.09 19.34 -22.71
CA SER A 173 -0.26 19.82 -24.07
C SER A 173 -0.41 18.71 -25.10
N MET A 174 0.32 17.61 -24.95
CA MET A 174 0.17 16.44 -25.82
C MET A 174 -1.06 15.61 -25.43
N THR A 175 -1.32 15.44 -24.15
CA THR A 175 -2.53 14.75 -23.64
C THR A 175 -3.82 15.52 -24.05
N ALA A 176 -3.75 16.84 -24.13
CA ALA A 176 -4.88 17.66 -24.58
C ALA A 176 -5.24 17.50 -26.07
N ARG A 177 -4.33 16.93 -26.88
CA ARG A 177 -4.50 16.80 -28.36
C ARG A 177 -4.93 15.40 -28.80
N ILE A 178 -4.97 14.44 -27.90
CA ILE A 178 -5.41 13.09 -28.25
C ILE A 178 -6.93 13.04 -28.45
N GLU A 179 -7.38 11.99 -29.10
CA GLU A 179 -8.80 11.73 -29.33
C GLU A 179 -9.62 11.80 -28.03
N ARG A 180 -10.83 12.36 -28.11
CA ARG A 180 -11.64 12.65 -26.93
C ARG A 180 -11.95 11.44 -26.05
N GLN A 181 -12.29 10.31 -26.65
CA GLN A 181 -12.58 9.07 -25.90
C GLN A 181 -11.36 8.59 -25.12
N ARG A 182 -10.23 8.52 -25.78
CA ARG A 182 -8.96 8.14 -25.16
C ARG A 182 -8.52 9.15 -24.09
N GLN A 183 -8.70 10.45 -24.33
CA GLN A 183 -8.42 11.50 -23.34
C GLN A 183 -9.21 11.30 -22.07
N ILE A 184 -10.51 10.97 -22.18
CA ILE A 184 -11.39 10.68 -21.04
C ILE A 184 -10.80 9.51 -20.23
N VAL A 185 -10.56 8.37 -20.89
CA VAL A 185 -10.03 7.17 -20.22
C VAL A 185 -8.70 7.47 -19.54
N GLU A 186 -7.75 8.05 -20.26
CA GLU A 186 -6.40 8.30 -19.74
C GLU A 186 -6.42 9.26 -18.54
N ILE A 187 -7.16 10.39 -18.60
CA ILE A 187 -7.19 11.37 -17.51
C ILE A 187 -7.90 10.81 -16.27
N ILE A 188 -9.05 10.16 -16.46
CA ILE A 188 -9.81 9.62 -15.32
C ILE A 188 -9.03 8.49 -14.63
N CYS A 189 -8.41 7.59 -15.41
CA CYS A 189 -7.53 6.57 -14.87
C CYS A 189 -6.33 7.18 -14.14
N PHE A 190 -5.70 8.22 -14.72
CA PHE A 190 -4.58 8.91 -14.09
C PHE A 190 -4.97 9.53 -12.74
N LEU A 191 -6.08 10.25 -12.66
CA LEU A 191 -6.52 10.87 -11.41
C LEU A 191 -6.84 9.81 -10.35
N ARG A 192 -7.49 8.71 -10.73
CA ARG A 192 -7.79 7.60 -9.83
C ARG A 192 -6.54 6.92 -9.30
N VAL A 193 -5.63 6.52 -10.18
CA VAL A 193 -4.37 5.88 -9.81
C VAL A 193 -3.51 6.81 -8.96
N THR A 194 -3.43 8.09 -9.31
CA THR A 194 -2.71 9.10 -8.53
C THR A 194 -3.27 9.21 -7.10
N LEU A 195 -4.60 9.17 -6.91
CA LEU A 195 -5.17 9.15 -5.56
C LEU A 195 -4.73 7.92 -4.77
N LEU A 196 -4.76 6.73 -5.39
CA LEU A 196 -4.34 5.48 -4.74
C LEU A 196 -2.86 5.53 -4.34
N GLU A 197 -1.99 5.93 -5.25
CA GLU A 197 -0.52 5.99 -5.04
C GLU A 197 -0.13 7.06 -4.00
N LEU A 198 -0.77 8.24 -4.05
CA LEU A 198 -0.54 9.29 -3.05
C LEU A 198 -1.01 8.86 -1.66
N THR A 199 -2.10 8.11 -1.57
CA THR A 199 -2.59 7.55 -0.30
C THR A 199 -1.58 6.55 0.25
N ASP A 200 -1.09 5.63 -0.56
CA ASP A 200 -0.04 4.69 -0.17
C ASP A 200 1.22 5.41 0.30
N MET A 201 1.64 6.43 -0.44
CA MET A 201 2.80 7.25 -0.10
C MET A 201 2.61 7.98 1.23
N ALA A 202 1.45 8.59 1.47
CA ALA A 202 1.14 9.26 2.73
C ALA A 202 1.19 8.29 3.92
N LEU A 203 0.65 7.08 3.77
CA LEU A 203 0.68 6.03 4.79
C LEU A 203 2.10 5.51 5.06
N MET A 204 2.90 5.32 4.03
CA MET A 204 4.31 4.97 4.18
C MET A 204 5.11 6.06 4.89
N GLN A 205 4.90 7.33 4.51
CA GLN A 205 5.53 8.50 5.17
C GLN A 205 5.09 8.59 6.63
N ALA A 206 3.80 8.40 6.92
CA ALA A 206 3.26 8.37 8.26
C ALA A 206 3.88 7.26 9.12
N SER A 207 3.99 6.06 8.58
CA SER A 207 4.61 4.92 9.28
C SER A 207 6.09 5.19 9.62
N ARG A 208 6.85 5.78 8.68
CA ARG A 208 8.25 6.18 8.91
C ARG A 208 8.33 7.28 9.97
N ARG A 209 7.49 8.31 9.86
CA ARG A 209 7.45 9.41 10.83
C ARG A 209 7.16 8.93 12.24
N SER A 210 6.19 8.04 12.43
CA SER A 210 5.90 7.41 13.73
C SER A 210 7.13 6.69 14.30
N GLN A 211 7.87 5.98 13.45
CA GLN A 211 9.10 5.30 13.84
C GLN A 211 10.21 6.27 14.24
N ASP A 212 10.38 7.36 13.50
CA ASP A 212 11.39 8.37 13.81
C ASP A 212 11.09 9.10 15.13
N LEU A 213 9.82 9.41 15.41
CA LEU A 213 9.41 9.97 16.69
C LEU A 213 9.70 9.01 17.84
N PHE A 214 9.38 7.72 17.67
CA PHE A 214 9.70 6.72 18.69
C PHE A 214 11.21 6.55 18.89
N ARG A 215 12.00 6.53 17.80
CA ARG A 215 13.47 6.45 17.90
C ARG A 215 14.05 7.67 18.61
N ALA A 216 13.60 8.87 18.27
CA ALA A 216 14.06 10.09 18.92
C ALA A 216 13.73 10.11 20.42
N ALA A 217 12.58 9.58 20.85
CA ALA A 217 12.23 9.40 22.23
C ALA A 217 13.17 8.38 22.91
N ALA A 218 13.44 7.25 22.27
CA ALA A 218 14.36 6.23 22.78
C ALA A 218 15.79 6.77 22.95
N GLU A 219 16.30 7.53 21.98
CA GLU A 219 17.62 8.18 22.07
C GLU A 219 17.70 9.19 23.21
N ARG A 220 16.64 9.99 23.44
CA ARG A 220 16.58 10.91 24.59
C ARG A 220 16.67 10.17 25.92
N VAL A 221 15.90 9.09 26.06
CA VAL A 221 15.91 8.27 27.28
C VAL A 221 17.30 7.62 27.47
N GLN A 222 17.89 7.08 26.40
CA GLN A 222 19.22 6.47 26.46
C GLN A 222 20.29 7.47 26.88
N LYS A 223 20.28 8.68 26.31
CA LYS A 223 21.19 9.77 26.72
C LYS A 223 20.97 10.19 28.16
N GLY A 224 19.71 10.28 28.59
CA GLY A 224 19.37 10.56 29.98
C GLY A 224 19.95 9.51 30.95
N ARG A 225 19.71 8.22 30.62
CA ARG A 225 20.24 7.10 31.43
C ARG A 225 21.77 7.08 31.49
N SER A 226 22.44 7.33 30.35
CA SER A 226 23.90 7.39 30.32
C SER A 226 24.46 8.52 31.21
N ARG A 227 23.80 9.70 31.18
CA ARG A 227 24.16 10.82 32.05
C ARG A 227 23.90 10.50 33.53
N SER A 228 22.74 9.96 33.85
CA SER A 228 22.41 9.53 35.21
C SER A 228 23.35 8.44 35.68
N GLY A 229 23.67 7.45 34.87
CA GLY A 229 24.65 6.41 35.17
C GLY A 229 26.05 6.98 35.50
N GLY A 230 26.48 8.01 34.75
CA GLY A 230 27.74 8.73 35.06
C GLY A 230 27.70 9.44 36.40
N ILE A 231 26.60 10.10 36.72
CA ILE A 231 26.39 10.78 38.02
C ILE A 231 26.36 9.76 39.17
N LEU A 232 25.64 8.65 38.98
CA LEU A 232 25.56 7.56 39.97
C LEU A 232 26.94 6.94 40.23
N LEU A 233 27.73 6.73 39.18
CA LEU A 233 29.10 6.24 39.34
C LEU A 233 29.97 7.21 40.12
N GLN A 234 29.88 8.53 39.84
CA GLN A 234 30.60 9.56 40.59
C GLN A 234 30.18 9.58 42.06
N GLN A 235 28.89 9.49 42.36
CA GLN A 235 28.38 9.44 43.74
C GLN A 235 28.87 8.16 44.45
N ALA A 236 28.84 7.01 43.79
CA ALA A 236 29.36 5.76 44.34
C ALA A 236 30.88 5.83 44.62
N LEU A 237 31.64 6.45 43.71
CA LEU A 237 33.08 6.68 43.92
C LEU A 237 33.35 7.65 45.07
N LYS A 238 32.55 8.72 45.25
CA LYS A 238 32.61 9.61 46.38
C LYS A 238 32.28 8.88 47.68
N ALA A 239 31.19 8.12 47.72
CA ALA A 239 30.83 7.30 48.88
C ALA A 239 31.95 6.33 49.25
N LYS A 240 32.61 5.69 48.27
CA LYS A 240 33.78 4.85 48.47
C LYS A 240 34.94 5.62 49.07
N SER A 241 35.26 6.83 48.57
CA SER A 241 36.35 7.66 49.08
C SER A 241 36.09 8.13 50.51
N VAL A 242 34.83 8.46 50.86
CA VAL A 242 34.41 8.82 52.22
C VAL A 242 34.60 7.63 53.19
N LEU A 243 34.27 6.42 52.77
CA LEU A 243 34.50 5.20 53.58
C LEU A 243 35.96 4.90 53.78
N GLN A 244 36.85 5.29 52.86
CA GLN A 244 38.30 5.08 52.93
C GLN A 244 39.08 6.19 53.65
N ASP A 245 38.41 7.28 54.09
CA ASP A 245 39.01 8.41 54.76
C ASP A 245 39.18 8.13 56.24
N ASP A 246 40.31 7.62 56.64
CA ASP A 246 40.64 7.28 58.00
C ASP A 246 40.81 8.50 58.95
N SER A 247 40.74 9.72 58.44
CA SER A 247 40.75 10.94 59.23
C SER A 247 39.46 11.18 60.03
N LYS A 248 38.35 10.54 59.64
CA LYS A 248 37.02 10.67 60.26
C LYS A 248 36.64 9.41 61.07
N PRO A 249 35.88 9.57 62.18
CA PRO A 249 35.28 8.43 62.88
C PRO A 249 34.44 7.53 61.96
N TRP A 250 34.49 6.23 62.20
CA TRP A 250 33.73 5.26 61.37
C TRP A 250 32.24 5.55 61.24
N ARG A 251 31.58 5.99 62.32
CA ARG A 251 30.15 6.35 62.29
C ARG A 251 29.86 7.48 61.32
N ASP A 252 30.68 8.51 61.30
CA ASP A 252 30.49 9.67 60.45
C ASP A 252 30.71 9.30 58.97
N ARG A 253 31.72 8.48 58.70
CA ARG A 253 31.97 7.92 57.34
C ARG A 253 30.78 7.15 56.80
N VAL A 254 30.18 6.28 57.64
CA VAL A 254 29.02 5.47 57.22
C VAL A 254 27.79 6.34 56.98
N LEU A 255 27.54 7.34 57.82
CA LEU A 255 26.40 8.25 57.66
C LEU A 255 26.54 9.12 56.39
N GLU A 256 27.73 9.64 56.14
CA GLU A 256 28.01 10.45 54.95
C GLU A 256 27.95 9.63 53.68
N ALA A 257 28.53 8.42 53.65
CA ALA A 257 28.43 7.50 52.53
C ALA A 257 27.00 7.05 52.29
N ARG A 258 26.22 6.80 53.34
CA ARG A 258 24.80 6.44 53.22
C ARG A 258 23.99 7.58 52.62
N ALA A 259 24.17 8.81 53.03
CA ALA A 259 23.49 9.97 52.47
C ALA A 259 23.76 10.13 50.97
N LEU A 260 25.03 9.89 50.53
CA LEU A 260 25.41 9.89 49.12
C LEU A 260 24.77 8.75 48.32
N LEU A 261 24.49 7.61 48.97
CA LEU A 261 23.88 6.43 48.32
C LEU A 261 22.35 6.48 48.35
N ASP A 262 21.74 7.09 49.37
CA ASP A 262 20.29 7.26 49.46
C ASP A 262 19.77 8.17 48.31
N ASP A 263 20.53 9.19 47.91
CA ASP A 263 20.27 10.02 46.73
C ASP A 263 20.24 9.21 45.42
N ILE A 264 20.88 8.03 45.37
CA ILE A 264 20.93 7.15 44.21
C ILE A 264 19.60 6.39 44.04
N GLY A 265 18.91 6.06 45.14
CA GLY A 265 17.75 5.17 45.14
C GLY A 265 16.53 5.76 44.44
N GLU A 266 16.37 7.08 44.34
CA GLU A 266 15.21 7.72 43.71
C GLU A 266 15.31 7.92 42.20
N ALA A 267 16.49 7.81 41.63
CA ALA A 267 16.76 8.24 40.23
C ALA A 267 16.36 7.27 39.13
N SER A 268 15.88 6.05 39.41
CA SER A 268 15.67 5.02 38.35
C SER A 268 14.45 4.13 38.57
N THR A 269 13.26 4.70 38.65
CA THR A 269 12.02 3.91 38.69
C THR A 269 11.39 3.79 37.28
N GLY A 270 11.46 2.60 36.68
CA GLY A 270 10.74 2.26 35.46
C GLY A 270 11.58 1.53 34.40
N SER A 271 10.93 0.66 33.65
CA SER A 271 11.57 -0.04 32.51
C SER A 271 11.96 0.98 31.42
N PHE A 272 13.00 0.66 30.65
CA PHE A 272 13.41 1.50 29.51
C PHE A 272 12.22 1.77 28.56
N ALA A 273 11.43 0.74 28.28
CA ALA A 273 10.27 0.86 27.41
C ALA A 273 9.17 1.80 27.97
N SER A 274 8.95 1.79 29.29
CA SER A 274 8.03 2.73 29.97
C SER A 274 8.52 4.17 29.87
N GLN A 275 9.81 4.41 30.11
CA GLN A 275 10.41 5.73 29.97
C GLN A 275 10.35 6.26 28.54
N VAL A 276 10.57 5.40 27.53
CA VAL A 276 10.45 5.79 26.11
C VAL A 276 9.01 6.19 25.76
N ARG A 277 8.00 5.46 26.25
CA ARG A 277 6.59 5.82 26.01
C ARG A 277 6.24 7.15 26.67
N ARG A 278 6.71 7.39 27.89
CA ARG A 278 6.53 8.68 28.60
C ARG A 278 7.19 9.82 27.84
N ALA A 279 8.45 9.65 27.41
CA ALA A 279 9.16 10.64 26.60
C ALA A 279 8.50 10.91 25.24
N LEU A 280 7.84 9.89 24.64
CA LEU A 280 7.05 10.06 23.41
C LEU A 280 5.78 10.86 23.68
N SER A 281 5.09 10.63 24.81
CA SER A 281 3.90 11.39 25.22
C SER A 281 4.23 12.86 25.50
N GLU A 282 5.42 13.15 26.02
CA GLU A 282 5.92 14.51 26.22
C GLU A 282 6.18 15.26 24.92
N ASP A 283 6.49 14.56 23.81
CA ASP A 283 6.66 15.15 22.48
C ASP A 283 5.31 15.40 21.77
N ASN A 284 4.31 15.78 22.55
CA ASN A 284 2.91 15.92 22.14
C ASN A 284 2.73 16.75 20.88
N ARG A 285 3.39 17.92 20.75
CA ARG A 285 3.23 18.81 19.60
C ARG A 285 3.52 18.09 18.28
N ARG A 286 4.54 17.21 18.27
CA ARG A 286 4.91 16.45 17.06
C ARG A 286 4.00 15.26 16.81
N VAL A 287 3.59 14.58 17.89
CA VAL A 287 2.65 13.45 17.82
C VAL A 287 1.29 13.94 17.34
N HIS A 288 0.76 15.01 17.95
CA HIS A 288 -0.50 15.63 17.54
C HIS A 288 -0.48 16.09 16.07
N ALA A 289 0.57 16.82 15.65
CA ALA A 289 0.70 17.30 14.28
C ALA A 289 0.80 16.13 13.27
N HIS A 290 1.36 15.01 13.70
CA HIS A 290 1.42 13.80 12.88
C HIS A 290 0.03 13.17 12.70
N LEU A 291 -0.73 12.97 13.77
CA LEU A 291 -2.09 12.44 13.71
C LEU A 291 -3.03 13.39 12.96
N ALA A 292 -2.99 14.69 13.27
CA ALA A 292 -3.80 15.71 12.61
C ALA A 292 -3.55 15.76 11.07
N GLY A 293 -2.34 15.47 10.65
CA GLY A 293 -2.02 15.33 9.23
C GLY A 293 -2.76 14.20 8.52
N LEU A 294 -3.17 13.16 9.25
CA LEU A 294 -3.88 12.00 8.71
C LEU A 294 -5.41 12.13 8.78
N ILE A 295 -5.96 13.25 9.27
CA ILE A 295 -7.39 13.41 9.54
C ILE A 295 -8.28 13.15 8.31
N ASP A 296 -7.78 13.47 7.12
CA ASP A 296 -8.51 13.30 5.85
C ASP A 296 -8.42 11.87 5.28
N ILE A 297 -7.68 10.97 5.95
CA ILE A 297 -7.58 9.57 5.53
C ILE A 297 -8.61 8.75 6.30
N GLU A 298 -9.47 8.07 5.56
CA GLU A 298 -10.53 7.23 6.11
C GLU A 298 -10.00 5.84 6.39
N PHE A 299 -9.68 5.59 7.66
CA PHE A 299 -9.26 4.27 8.11
C PHE A 299 -10.47 3.40 8.44
N ALA A 300 -10.43 2.18 8.00
CA ALA A 300 -11.32 1.10 8.41
C ALA A 300 -10.48 -0.04 9.01
N GLY A 301 -11.07 -0.89 9.82
CA GLY A 301 -10.35 -1.97 10.49
C GLY A 301 -11.23 -3.16 10.80
N ALA A 302 -10.60 -4.29 11.11
CA ALA A 302 -11.27 -5.45 11.64
C ALA A 302 -11.94 -5.13 12.99
N VAL A 303 -13.02 -5.81 13.29
CA VAL A 303 -13.73 -5.65 14.57
C VAL A 303 -12.76 -5.95 15.73
N GLY A 304 -12.66 -5.02 16.69
CA GLY A 304 -11.76 -5.14 17.82
C GLY A 304 -10.30 -4.79 17.51
N ASP A 305 -9.98 -4.18 16.33
CA ASP A 305 -8.62 -3.75 16.04
C ASP A 305 -8.25 -2.48 16.82
N PRO A 306 -7.26 -2.56 17.73
CA PRO A 306 -6.93 -1.44 18.62
C PRO A 306 -6.47 -0.17 17.89
N GLY A 307 -5.85 -0.33 16.71
CA GLY A 307 -5.38 0.81 15.93
C GLY A 307 -6.52 1.61 15.33
N CYS A 308 -7.50 0.93 14.73
CA CYS A 308 -8.68 1.57 14.17
C CYS A 308 -9.57 2.16 15.25
N GLU A 309 -9.84 1.42 16.35
CA GLU A 309 -10.68 1.89 17.45
C GLU A 309 -10.10 3.13 18.13
N GLN A 310 -8.80 3.14 18.45
CA GLN A 310 -8.12 4.31 19.02
C GLN A 310 -8.13 5.50 18.08
N TRP A 311 -7.95 5.26 16.77
CA TRP A 311 -8.04 6.32 15.77
C TRP A 311 -9.40 6.97 15.72
N LEU A 312 -10.48 6.19 15.68
CA LEU A 312 -11.85 6.69 15.67
C LEU A 312 -12.20 7.43 16.96
N ALA A 313 -11.72 6.95 18.11
CA ALA A 313 -11.87 7.63 19.40
C ALA A 313 -11.10 8.95 19.41
N TRP A 314 -9.88 8.98 18.88
CA TRP A 314 -9.10 10.21 18.76
C TRP A 314 -9.78 11.24 17.84
N GLN A 315 -10.33 10.82 16.70
CA GLN A 315 -11.11 11.71 15.83
C GLN A 315 -12.33 12.32 16.54
N ARG A 316 -13.04 11.54 17.35
CA ARG A 316 -14.16 12.05 18.17
C ARG A 316 -13.71 13.11 19.18
N LEU A 317 -12.57 12.89 19.85
CA LEU A 317 -11.98 13.88 20.74
C LEU A 317 -11.55 15.15 20.01
N GLN A 318 -10.96 15.02 18.80
CA GLN A 318 -10.62 16.18 17.96
C GLN A 318 -11.84 16.98 17.56
N ALA A 319 -12.92 16.33 17.16
CA ALA A 319 -14.17 16.96 16.75
C ALA A 319 -14.82 17.73 17.93
N SER A 320 -14.64 17.28 19.19
CA SER A 320 -15.14 18.00 20.35
C SER A 320 -14.27 19.20 20.76
N GLY A 321 -13.08 19.37 20.15
CA GLY A 321 -12.14 20.44 20.48
C GLY A 321 -11.45 20.30 21.83
N LEU A 322 -11.65 19.20 22.54
CA LEU A 322 -11.09 18.95 23.85
C LEU A 322 -9.62 18.48 23.73
N LYS A 323 -8.77 19.03 24.57
CA LYS A 323 -7.37 18.61 24.74
C LYS A 323 -7.14 17.80 26.01
N GLU A 324 -8.20 17.22 26.53
CA GLU A 324 -8.24 16.36 27.69
C GLU A 324 -9.23 15.22 27.46
N ILE A 325 -9.12 14.15 28.21
CA ILE A 325 -10.06 13.04 28.14
C ILE A 325 -11.10 13.21 29.24
N PRO A 326 -12.37 13.48 28.90
CA PRO A 326 -13.43 13.55 29.88
C PRO A 326 -13.56 12.23 30.66
N PRO A 327 -13.97 12.26 31.93
CA PRO A 327 -14.14 11.03 32.74
C PRO A 327 -15.15 10.04 32.16
N GLU A 328 -16.18 10.56 31.50
CA GLU A 328 -17.24 9.78 30.83
C GLU A 328 -16.86 9.26 29.45
N PHE A 329 -15.70 9.62 28.92
CA PHE A 329 -15.27 9.19 27.59
C PHE A 329 -14.80 7.73 27.63
N ASP A 330 -15.51 6.89 26.89
CA ASP A 330 -15.16 5.48 26.73
C ASP A 330 -13.92 5.35 25.86
N LEU A 331 -12.77 5.13 26.53
CA LEU A 331 -11.50 4.92 25.86
C LEU A 331 -11.37 3.47 25.40
N PRO A 332 -11.06 3.24 24.11
CA PRO A 332 -10.73 1.91 23.66
C PRO A 332 -9.44 1.41 24.31
N SER A 333 -9.28 0.09 24.35
CA SER A 333 -8.10 -0.56 24.93
C SER A 333 -6.80 -0.03 24.32
N VAL A 334 -5.92 0.52 25.12
CA VAL A 334 -4.59 1.00 24.71
C VAL A 334 -3.49 -0.06 24.88
N GLY A 335 -3.87 -1.25 25.35
CA GLY A 335 -2.94 -2.34 25.67
C GLY A 335 -2.20 -2.13 27.00
N ALA A 336 -1.84 -3.24 27.66
CA ALA A 336 -1.31 -3.26 29.02
C ALA A 336 -0.11 -2.31 29.24
N ALA A 337 0.76 -2.20 28.25
CA ALA A 337 1.97 -1.38 28.33
C ALA A 337 1.71 0.15 28.31
N TRP A 338 0.56 0.59 27.80
CA TRP A 338 0.12 1.97 27.80
C TRP A 338 -0.86 2.25 28.93
N ASN A 339 -1.64 1.25 29.36
CA ASN A 339 -2.58 1.39 30.47
C ASN A 339 -1.91 1.95 31.74
N MET A 340 -0.72 1.45 32.09
CA MET A 340 0.05 1.95 33.23
C MET A 340 0.44 3.43 33.10
N ILE A 341 0.54 3.96 31.88
CA ILE A 341 0.89 5.37 31.66
C ILE A 341 -0.37 6.22 31.56
N VAL A 342 -1.43 5.71 30.97
CA VAL A 342 -2.70 6.44 30.76
C VAL A 342 -3.52 6.53 32.04
N SER A 343 -3.46 5.53 32.93
CA SER A 343 -4.29 5.48 34.17
C SER A 343 -3.81 6.41 35.29
N ASP A 344 -2.54 6.77 35.28
CA ASP A 344 -1.87 7.39 36.45
C ASP A 344 -1.63 8.91 36.29
N LEU A 345 -2.28 9.55 35.31
CA LEU A 345 -1.96 10.91 34.90
C LEU A 345 -3.16 11.86 35.03
N ASP A 346 -2.84 13.14 35.18
CA ASP A 346 -3.82 14.21 35.00
C ASP A 346 -4.48 14.14 33.62
N PRO A 347 -5.68 14.71 33.43
CA PRO A 347 -6.44 14.57 32.19
C PRO A 347 -5.69 15.00 30.93
N GLN A 348 -4.80 15.99 31.01
CA GLN A 348 -4.03 16.45 29.84
C GLN A 348 -2.88 15.50 29.54
N ALA A 349 -2.15 15.02 30.55
CA ALA A 349 -1.09 14.06 30.36
C ALA A 349 -1.66 12.70 29.85
N ARG A 350 -2.84 12.33 30.34
CA ARG A 350 -3.62 11.18 29.87
C ARG A 350 -3.95 11.30 28.39
N TYR A 351 -4.42 12.47 27.94
CA TYR A 351 -4.69 12.75 26.53
C TYR A 351 -3.42 12.60 25.66
N ARG A 352 -2.29 13.19 26.08
CA ARG A 352 -1.00 13.07 25.36
C ARG A 352 -0.52 11.63 25.26
N ALA A 353 -0.66 10.85 26.33
CA ALA A 353 -0.31 9.43 26.32
C ALA A 353 -1.23 8.63 25.40
N PHE A 354 -2.51 8.96 25.34
CA PHE A 354 -3.45 8.36 24.40
C PHE A 354 -3.11 8.68 22.95
N GLU A 355 -2.77 9.93 22.61
CA GLU A 355 -2.29 10.30 21.26
C GLU A 355 -1.06 9.48 20.84
N ALA A 356 -0.07 9.37 21.73
CA ALA A 356 1.13 8.58 21.45
C ALA A 356 0.81 7.09 21.26
N SER A 357 -0.11 6.55 22.07
CA SER A 357 -0.60 5.18 21.92
C SER A 357 -1.33 4.99 20.60
N THR A 358 -2.22 5.89 20.22
CA THR A 358 -2.99 5.86 18.96
C THR A 358 -2.04 5.85 17.76
N MET A 359 -1.04 6.72 17.73
CA MET A 359 -0.04 6.76 16.67
C MET A 359 0.68 5.41 16.51
N MET A 360 1.11 4.82 17.62
CA MET A 360 1.85 3.55 17.57
C MET A 360 0.97 2.35 17.25
N SER A 361 -0.27 2.34 17.77
CA SER A 361 -1.26 1.29 17.47
C SER A 361 -1.70 1.32 16.02
N LEU A 362 -2.03 2.49 15.48
CA LEU A 362 -2.40 2.66 14.08
C LEU A 362 -1.29 2.16 13.15
N ARG A 363 -0.02 2.57 13.41
CA ARG A 363 1.12 2.06 12.65
C ARG A 363 1.24 0.53 12.70
N LYS A 364 1.04 -0.07 13.88
CA LYS A 364 1.12 -1.51 14.07
C LYS A 364 0.01 -2.24 13.32
N SER A 365 -1.22 -1.74 13.40
CA SER A 365 -2.40 -2.31 12.73
C SER A 365 -2.33 -2.20 11.21
N LEU A 366 -1.86 -1.07 10.67
CA LEU A 366 -1.57 -0.91 9.24
C LEU A 366 -0.54 -1.93 8.75
N ARG A 367 0.55 -2.15 9.49
CA ARG A 367 1.56 -3.15 9.13
C ARG A 367 1.05 -4.59 9.20
N ARG A 368 0.09 -4.87 10.06
CA ARG A 368 -0.56 -6.17 10.17
C ARG A 368 -1.65 -6.38 9.13
N GLY A 369 -2.12 -5.31 8.49
CA GLY A 369 -3.27 -5.33 7.59
C GLY A 369 -4.60 -5.53 8.33
N SER A 370 -4.65 -5.31 9.64
CA SER A 370 -5.89 -5.29 10.43
C SER A 370 -6.60 -3.95 10.41
N THR A 371 -5.89 -2.88 10.06
CA THR A 371 -6.43 -1.57 9.65
C THR A 371 -6.06 -1.32 8.19
N TRP A 372 -6.98 -0.78 7.41
CA TRP A 372 -6.82 -0.53 5.98
C TRP A 372 -7.46 0.79 5.54
N VAL A 373 -7.25 1.15 4.28
CA VAL A 373 -7.82 2.35 3.65
C VAL A 373 -8.46 1.97 2.32
N GLY A 374 -9.68 2.41 2.06
CA GLY A 374 -10.43 2.06 0.86
C GLY A 374 -9.79 2.53 -0.45
N HIS A 375 -9.07 3.64 -0.41
CA HIS A 375 -8.42 4.24 -1.59
C HIS A 375 -6.90 4.06 -1.55
N SER A 376 -6.46 2.82 -1.42
CA SER A 376 -5.06 2.39 -1.36
C SER A 376 -4.86 1.15 -2.22
N ILE A 377 -3.66 0.97 -2.76
CA ILE A 377 -3.25 -0.26 -3.45
C ILE A 377 -2.64 -1.22 -2.42
N SER A 378 -1.73 -0.71 -1.59
CA SER A 378 -0.92 -1.50 -0.67
C SER A 378 -1.57 -1.72 0.69
N PHE A 379 -2.43 -0.79 1.14
CA PHE A 379 -3.09 -0.81 2.45
C PHE A 379 -4.60 -1.04 2.37
N ARG A 380 -5.05 -1.76 1.37
CA ARG A 380 -6.45 -2.17 1.23
C ARG A 380 -6.77 -3.36 2.14
N SER A 381 -8.05 -3.64 2.34
CA SER A 381 -8.50 -4.82 3.09
C SER A 381 -7.90 -6.10 2.52
N ARG A 382 -7.50 -7.01 3.41
CA ARG A 382 -7.05 -8.35 2.99
C ARG A 382 -8.14 -9.12 2.26
N GLU A 383 -9.40 -8.94 2.67
CA GLU A 383 -10.54 -9.57 2.02
C GLU A 383 -10.69 -9.13 0.56
N SER A 384 -10.36 -7.86 0.25
CA SER A 384 -10.36 -7.36 -1.13
C SER A 384 -9.24 -7.94 -2.00
N LEU A 385 -8.25 -8.62 -1.41
CA LEU A 385 -7.18 -9.32 -2.10
C LEU A 385 -7.50 -10.80 -2.35
N LEU A 386 -8.52 -11.31 -1.68
CA LEU A 386 -8.95 -12.69 -1.82
C LEU A 386 -10.04 -12.78 -2.88
N ILE A 387 -10.06 -13.89 -3.58
CA ILE A 387 -11.16 -14.22 -4.48
C ILE A 387 -12.42 -14.38 -3.62
N SER A 388 -13.52 -13.76 -4.00
CA SER A 388 -14.78 -13.91 -3.27
C SER A 388 -15.22 -15.38 -3.28
N GLU A 389 -16.00 -15.80 -2.29
CA GLU A 389 -16.50 -17.18 -2.21
C GLU A 389 -17.32 -17.55 -3.45
N SER A 390 -18.11 -16.60 -3.97
CA SER A 390 -18.88 -16.79 -5.20
C SER A 390 -17.98 -16.97 -6.43
N ASP A 391 -16.94 -16.14 -6.56
CA ASP A 391 -16.00 -16.23 -7.67
C ASP A 391 -15.14 -17.50 -7.57
N TRP A 392 -14.80 -17.91 -6.34
CA TRP A 392 -14.09 -19.16 -6.11
C TRP A 392 -14.90 -20.37 -6.55
N VAL A 393 -16.19 -20.44 -6.19
CA VAL A 393 -17.07 -21.53 -6.62
C VAL A 393 -17.17 -21.59 -8.15
N GLY A 394 -17.26 -20.43 -8.82
CA GLY A 394 -17.33 -20.35 -10.28
C GLY A 394 -16.02 -20.65 -11.01
N SER A 395 -14.88 -20.41 -10.40
CA SER A 395 -13.55 -20.56 -11.03
C SER A 395 -12.69 -21.67 -10.43
N LYS A 396 -13.24 -22.43 -9.48
CA LYS A 396 -12.53 -23.45 -8.70
C LYS A 396 -11.79 -24.47 -9.57
N GLU A 397 -12.46 -25.02 -10.56
CA GLU A 397 -11.87 -26.03 -11.47
C GLU A 397 -10.70 -25.46 -12.27
N GLN A 398 -10.83 -24.23 -12.76
CA GLN A 398 -9.81 -23.55 -13.51
C GLN A 398 -8.56 -23.25 -12.65
N HIS A 399 -8.76 -22.82 -11.40
CA HIS A 399 -7.66 -22.60 -10.47
C HIS A 399 -6.96 -23.89 -10.05
N HIS A 400 -7.70 -24.97 -9.84
CA HIS A 400 -7.12 -26.28 -9.58
C HIS A 400 -6.29 -26.79 -10.73
N GLN A 401 -6.75 -26.57 -11.96
CA GLN A 401 -6.03 -26.96 -13.16
C GLN A 401 -4.72 -26.17 -13.32
N ILE A 402 -4.74 -24.86 -13.09
CA ILE A 402 -3.54 -23.97 -13.13
C ILE A 402 -2.52 -24.37 -12.07
N LEU A 403 -2.98 -24.70 -10.86
CA LEU A 403 -2.12 -25.08 -9.74
C LEU A 403 -1.72 -26.56 -9.73
N GLY A 404 -2.23 -27.37 -10.66
CA GLY A 404 -1.97 -28.81 -10.70
C GLY A 404 -2.52 -29.57 -9.49
N LEU A 405 -3.58 -29.08 -8.85
CA LEU A 405 -4.14 -29.61 -7.61
C LEU A 405 -5.37 -30.49 -7.87
N PRO A 406 -5.64 -31.51 -7.02
CA PRO A 406 -6.81 -32.35 -7.18
C PRO A 406 -8.11 -31.54 -6.96
N CYS A 407 -9.11 -31.72 -7.85
CA CYS A 407 -10.38 -30.98 -7.85
C CYS A 407 -11.30 -31.21 -6.61
N LYS A 408 -10.83 -31.93 -5.59
CA LYS A 408 -11.61 -32.27 -4.40
C LYS A 408 -11.39 -31.36 -3.20
N ALA A 409 -10.49 -30.37 -3.29
CA ALA A 409 -10.24 -29.43 -2.20
C ALA A 409 -11.52 -28.64 -1.86
N MET A 410 -11.94 -28.67 -0.60
CA MET A 410 -13.21 -28.10 -0.15
C MET A 410 -13.06 -26.65 0.33
N SER A 411 -11.84 -26.19 0.64
CA SER A 411 -11.57 -24.85 1.11
C SER A 411 -10.53 -24.12 0.25
N PHE A 412 -10.58 -22.81 0.27
CA PHE A 412 -9.60 -21.95 -0.43
C PHE A 412 -8.16 -22.14 0.10
N LEU A 413 -8.00 -22.48 1.39
CA LEU A 413 -6.70 -22.67 2.04
C LEU A 413 -6.03 -24.01 1.69
N GLU A 414 -6.81 -25.06 1.43
CA GLU A 414 -6.28 -26.37 1.10
C GLU A 414 -5.35 -26.38 -0.12
N PRO A 415 -5.71 -25.76 -1.26
CA PRO A 415 -4.84 -25.70 -2.42
C PRO A 415 -3.52 -24.96 -2.13
N ILE A 416 -3.59 -23.87 -1.36
CA ILE A 416 -2.39 -23.08 -0.98
C ILE A 416 -1.47 -23.89 -0.07
N LEU A 417 -2.05 -24.55 0.95
CA LEU A 417 -1.30 -25.39 1.89
C LEU A 417 -0.70 -26.61 1.19
N ALA A 418 -1.45 -27.23 0.28
CA ALA A 418 -0.95 -28.34 -0.52
C ALA A 418 0.20 -27.90 -1.44
N GLY A 419 0.06 -26.74 -2.14
CA GLY A 419 1.11 -26.19 -2.97
C GLY A 419 2.36 -25.82 -2.20
N LEU A 420 2.22 -25.21 -1.01
CA LEU A 420 3.33 -24.90 -0.11
C LEU A 420 4.02 -26.19 0.40
N SER A 421 3.25 -27.19 0.77
CA SER A 421 3.78 -28.48 1.21
C SER A 421 4.61 -29.16 0.12
N VAL A 422 4.08 -29.21 -1.11
CA VAL A 422 4.80 -29.79 -2.26
C VAL A 422 6.07 -28.98 -2.56
N GLY A 423 6.00 -27.64 -2.54
CA GLY A 423 7.15 -26.79 -2.75
C GLY A 423 8.23 -26.96 -1.69
N LEU A 424 7.85 -27.05 -0.41
CA LEU A 424 8.78 -27.31 0.69
C LEU A 424 9.43 -28.69 0.59
N THR A 425 8.66 -29.72 0.21
CA THR A 425 9.20 -31.08 -0.01
C THR A 425 10.22 -31.07 -1.13
N ALA A 426 9.90 -30.46 -2.27
CA ALA A 426 10.82 -30.34 -3.40
C ALA A 426 12.10 -29.57 -3.05
N LEU A 427 12.00 -28.48 -2.26
CA LEU A 427 13.16 -27.72 -1.77
C LEU A 427 14.03 -28.56 -0.81
N THR A 428 13.39 -29.34 0.06
CA THR A 428 14.09 -30.22 1.01
C THR A 428 14.84 -31.34 0.28
N GLU A 429 14.22 -31.93 -0.75
CA GLU A 429 14.83 -32.93 -1.61
C GLU A 429 15.99 -32.33 -2.41
N ALA A 430 15.83 -31.15 -3.01
CA ALA A 430 16.88 -30.45 -3.74
C ALA A 430 18.06 -30.08 -2.84
N ALA A 431 17.80 -29.66 -1.60
CA ALA A 431 18.83 -29.38 -0.60
C ALA A 431 19.57 -30.65 -0.17
N SER A 432 18.86 -31.76 0.05
CA SER A 432 19.47 -33.06 0.40
C SER A 432 20.32 -33.61 -0.74
N CYS A 433 20.05 -33.28 -1.98
CA CYS A 433 20.85 -33.63 -3.15
C CYS A 433 21.99 -32.63 -3.43
N GLY A 434 22.19 -31.61 -2.59
CA GLY A 434 23.27 -30.61 -2.75
C GLY A 434 23.04 -29.64 -3.91
N GLN A 435 21.80 -29.53 -4.43
CA GLN A 435 21.46 -28.64 -5.53
C GLN A 435 21.08 -27.22 -5.05
N VAL A 436 20.73 -27.05 -3.78
CA VAL A 436 20.36 -25.77 -3.16
C VAL A 436 20.92 -25.74 -1.74
N GLU A 437 21.64 -24.67 -1.38
CA GLU A 437 21.98 -24.39 0.01
C GLU A 437 20.82 -23.63 0.66
N ILE A 438 20.25 -24.20 1.74
CA ILE A 438 19.28 -23.53 2.57
C ILE A 438 20.05 -22.81 3.67
N GLY A 439 20.22 -21.48 3.54
CA GLY A 439 20.85 -20.61 4.53
C GLY A 439 19.90 -20.20 5.65
#